data_c44806c458a113ad0626950aae163bfb
#
_entry.id   c44806c458a113ad0626950aae163bfb
#
_cell.length_a   1.000
_cell.length_b   1.000
_cell.length_c   1.000
_cell.angle_alpha   90.00
_cell.angle_beta   90.00
_cell.angle_gamma   90.00
#
_symmetry.space_group_name_H-M   'P 1'
#
loop_
_entity.id
_entity.type
_entity.pdbx_description
1 polymer ?
#
loop_
_entity_poly.entity_id
_entity_poly.type
_entity_poly.pdbx_seq_one_letter_code
_entity_poly.pdbx_strand_id
1 'polypeptide(L)'
;MEGEILEIQERLETITEEGTIYPTQKDGNVKWYVWKNGRREYLSKKNDKEIRNLVNKKYLELYLKDTINELRLLETNRKARKKYKTDYAQKMLKQKHYRSILLAVDKKDNEETNEKTQVPNPEALKFILKWEL
;
A
#
# COMPACT_ATOMS: atom_id res chain seq x y z
N MET A 1 -3.71 11.76 -13.64
CA MET A 1 -2.48 11.19 -13.06
C MET A 1 -1.74 12.11 -12.10
N GLU A 2 -1.55 13.37 -12.45
CA GLU A 2 -0.90 14.32 -11.53
C GLU A 2 -1.69 14.50 -10.24
N GLY A 3 -3.01 14.53 -10.31
CA GLY A 3 -3.87 14.59 -9.13
C GLY A 3 -3.75 13.35 -8.24
N GLU A 4 -3.59 12.17 -8.81
CA GLU A 4 -3.36 10.94 -8.06
C GLU A 4 -2.02 10.97 -7.32
N ILE A 5 -0.98 11.49 -7.96
CA ILE A 5 0.35 11.60 -7.35
C ILE A 5 0.30 12.50 -6.11
N LEU A 6 -0.33 13.67 -6.23
CA LEU A 6 -0.48 14.59 -5.10
C LEU A 6 -1.26 13.96 -3.96
N GLU A 7 -2.34 13.27 -4.26
CA GLU A 7 -3.16 12.60 -3.27
C GLU A 7 -2.40 11.51 -2.52
N ILE A 8 -1.63 10.70 -3.25
CA ILE A 8 -0.80 9.64 -2.64
C ILE A 8 0.27 10.27 -1.75
N GLN A 9 0.92 11.33 -2.21
CA GLN A 9 1.92 12.05 -1.42
C GLN A 9 1.35 12.62 -0.13
N GLU A 10 0.15 13.19 -0.19
CA GLU A 10 -0.54 13.70 1.00
C GLU A 10 -0.84 12.58 1.99
N ARG A 11 -1.29 11.43 1.51
CA ARG A 11 -1.54 10.27 2.38
C ARG A 11 -0.26 9.75 3.02
N LEU A 12 0.84 9.71 2.26
CA LEU A 12 2.14 9.27 2.79
C LEU A 12 2.63 10.19 3.91
N GLU A 13 2.39 11.50 3.80
CA GLU A 13 2.77 12.47 4.82
C GLU A 13 2.03 12.27 6.14
N THR A 14 0.84 11.67 6.12
CA THR A 14 0.09 11.37 7.34
C THR A 14 0.63 10.16 8.10
N ILE A 15 1.45 9.34 7.46
CA ILE A 15 2.02 8.14 8.08
C ILE A 15 3.36 8.49 8.69
N THR A 16 3.44 8.47 10.02
CA THR A 16 4.64 8.88 10.77
C THR A 16 5.59 7.71 11.05
N GLU A 17 5.13 6.48 10.93
CA GLU A 17 5.95 5.29 11.15
C GLU A 17 7.07 5.20 10.12
N GLU A 18 8.29 4.92 10.60
CA GLU A 18 9.47 4.78 9.76
C GLU A 18 9.86 3.32 9.59
N GLY A 19 10.49 3.01 8.46
CA GLY A 19 11.04 1.69 8.19
C GLY A 19 10.31 0.95 7.09
N THR A 20 10.84 -0.22 6.73
CA THR A 20 10.27 -1.09 5.71
C THR A 20 9.79 -2.38 6.35
N ILE A 21 8.50 -2.65 6.25
CA ILE A 21 7.89 -3.84 6.82
C ILE A 21 7.96 -5.03 5.85
N TYR A 22 8.11 -6.23 6.41
CA TYR A 22 8.02 -7.46 5.63
C TYR A 22 7.48 -8.60 6.50
N PRO A 23 6.71 -9.52 5.89
CA PRO A 23 6.22 -10.70 6.59
C PRO A 23 7.24 -11.83 6.50
N THR A 24 7.32 -12.64 7.54
CA THR A 24 8.06 -13.90 7.54
C THR A 24 7.13 -15.01 7.97
N GLN A 25 7.05 -16.07 7.18
CA GLN A 25 6.23 -17.22 7.53
C GLN A 25 7.11 -18.28 8.16
N LYS A 26 6.75 -18.70 9.38
CA LYS A 26 7.45 -19.75 10.11
C LYS A 26 6.42 -20.61 10.84
N ASP A 27 6.49 -21.92 10.61
CA ASP A 27 5.61 -22.92 11.25
C ASP A 27 4.11 -22.61 11.08
N GLY A 28 3.72 -22.14 9.88
CA GLY A 28 2.34 -21.79 9.58
C GLY A 28 1.88 -20.44 10.12
N ASN A 29 2.71 -19.74 10.87
CA ASN A 29 2.39 -18.44 11.43
C ASN A 29 3.15 -17.33 10.71
N VAL A 30 2.47 -16.21 10.51
CA VAL A 30 3.08 -15.02 9.92
C VAL A 30 3.62 -14.13 11.04
N LYS A 31 4.88 -13.78 10.94
CA LYS A 31 5.53 -12.82 11.84
C LYS A 31 5.93 -11.59 11.04
N TRP A 32 5.68 -10.42 11.61
CA TRP A 32 6.00 -9.15 10.97
C TRP A 32 7.29 -8.58 11.54
N TYR A 33 8.15 -8.11 10.64
CA TYR A 33 9.41 -7.46 10.98
C TYR A 33 9.51 -6.14 10.25
N VAL A 34 10.26 -5.21 10.82
CA VAL A 34 10.54 -3.92 10.21
C VAL A 34 12.04 -3.69 10.17
N TRP A 35 12.55 -3.25 9.02
CA TRP A 35 13.90 -2.73 8.89
C TRP A 35 13.88 -1.24 9.20
N LYS A 36 14.63 -0.85 10.22
CA LYS A 36 14.67 0.52 10.70
C LYS A 36 16.07 0.85 11.18
N ASN A 37 16.68 1.89 10.61
CA ASN A 37 18.05 2.31 10.96
C ASN A 37 19.08 1.18 10.86
N GLY A 38 18.96 0.35 9.83
CA GLY A 38 19.86 -0.78 9.61
C GLY A 38 19.68 -1.97 10.56
N ARG A 39 18.61 -1.97 11.34
CA ARG A 39 18.27 -3.02 12.29
C ARG A 39 16.93 -3.65 11.96
N ARG A 40 16.85 -4.94 12.23
CA ARG A 40 15.62 -5.71 12.11
C ARG A 40 14.92 -5.74 13.46
N GLU A 41 13.68 -5.30 13.50
CA GLU A 41 12.85 -5.31 14.72
C GLU A 41 11.62 -6.17 14.50
N TYR A 42 11.26 -6.96 15.50
CA TYR A 42 10.05 -7.77 15.50
C TYR A 42 8.84 -6.92 15.91
N LEU A 43 7.75 -7.04 15.15
CA LEU A 43 6.49 -6.39 15.48
C LEU A 43 5.49 -7.43 15.95
N SER A 44 5.12 -7.36 17.23
CA SER A 44 4.13 -8.27 17.82
C SER A 44 2.72 -7.91 17.40
N LYS A 45 1.76 -8.79 17.69
CA LYS A 45 0.34 -8.53 17.45
C LYS A 45 -0.19 -7.29 18.18
N LYS A 46 0.46 -6.90 19.27
CA LYS A 46 0.13 -5.67 19.99
C LYS A 46 0.40 -4.41 19.19
N ASN A 47 1.29 -4.50 18.20
CA ASN A 47 1.65 -3.39 17.32
C ASN A 47 0.82 -3.39 16.02
N ASP A 48 -0.39 -3.85 16.09
CA ASP A 48 -1.28 -3.99 14.93
C ASP A 48 -1.46 -2.68 14.15
N LYS A 49 -1.60 -1.56 14.86
CA LYS A 49 -1.71 -0.25 14.23
C LYS A 49 -0.44 0.12 13.45
N GLU A 50 0.72 -0.11 14.06
CA GLU A 50 2.01 0.14 13.40
C GLU A 50 2.20 -0.76 12.18
N ILE A 51 1.86 -2.04 12.29
CA ILE A 51 1.91 -2.99 11.17
C ILE A 51 1.04 -2.50 10.02
N ARG A 52 -0.21 -2.12 10.30
CA ARG A 52 -1.14 -1.63 9.27
C ARG A 52 -0.64 -0.35 8.62
N ASN A 53 -0.14 0.58 9.39
CA ASN A 53 0.39 1.84 8.86
C ASN A 53 1.61 1.61 7.97
N LEU A 54 2.53 0.74 8.38
CA LEU A 54 3.71 0.41 7.60
C LEU A 54 3.37 -0.35 6.30
N VAL A 55 2.42 -1.27 6.36
CA VAL A 55 1.96 -1.99 5.16
C VAL A 55 1.27 -1.01 4.19
N ASN A 56 0.44 -0.14 4.70
CA ASN A 56 -0.22 0.88 3.89
C ASN A 56 0.80 1.84 3.26
N LYS A 57 1.79 2.27 4.05
CA LYS A 57 2.88 3.11 3.55
C LYS A 57 3.64 2.41 2.40
N LYS A 58 3.98 1.16 2.58
CA LYS A 58 4.68 0.37 1.55
C LYS A 58 3.86 0.27 0.26
N TYR A 59 2.58 0.00 0.38
CA TYR A 59 1.68 -0.04 -0.77
C TYR A 59 1.59 1.30 -1.48
N LEU A 60 1.42 2.39 -0.74
CA LEU A 60 1.34 3.74 -1.30
C LEU A 60 2.63 4.15 -2.00
N GLU A 61 3.79 3.81 -1.42
CA GLU A 61 5.09 4.08 -2.04
C GLU A 61 5.25 3.34 -3.37
N LEU A 62 4.85 2.06 -3.43
CA LEU A 62 4.89 1.27 -4.65
C LEU A 62 3.88 1.78 -5.69
N TYR A 63 2.69 2.14 -5.25
CA TYR A 63 1.66 2.70 -6.12
C TYR A 63 2.12 4.04 -6.71
N LEU A 64 2.72 4.89 -5.89
CA LEU A 64 3.28 6.16 -6.34
C LEU A 64 4.36 5.94 -7.41
N LYS A 65 5.25 4.99 -7.18
CA LYS A 65 6.31 4.64 -8.13
C LYS A 65 5.73 4.17 -9.46
N ASP A 66 4.73 3.29 -9.42
CA ASP A 66 4.06 2.79 -10.64
C ASP A 66 3.37 3.93 -11.40
N THR A 67 2.71 4.85 -10.68
CA THR A 67 2.02 5.99 -11.27
C THR A 67 3.00 6.96 -11.92
N ILE A 68 4.11 7.27 -11.26
CA ILE A 68 5.16 8.12 -11.81
C ILE A 68 5.77 7.48 -13.07
N ASN A 69 6.04 6.19 -13.04
CA ASN A 69 6.58 5.48 -14.20
C ASN A 69 5.59 5.49 -15.36
N GLU A 70 4.31 5.30 -15.11
CA GLU A 70 3.27 5.35 -16.14
C GLU A 70 3.19 6.75 -16.75
N LEU A 71 3.21 7.79 -15.94
CA LEU A 71 3.18 9.18 -16.40
C LEU A 71 4.40 9.49 -17.27
N ARG A 72 5.59 9.08 -16.84
CA ARG A 72 6.83 9.26 -17.61
C ARG A 72 6.74 8.58 -18.98
N LEU A 73 6.18 7.37 -19.03
CA LEU A 73 6.05 6.62 -20.29
C LEU A 73 5.01 7.22 -21.21
N LEU A 74 3.96 7.85 -20.68
CA LEU A 74 2.97 8.58 -21.48
C LEU A 74 3.61 9.79 -22.19
N GLU A 75 4.59 10.43 -21.57
CA GLU A 75 5.29 11.58 -22.14
C GLU A 75 6.32 11.20 -23.20
N THR A 76 6.83 9.98 -23.17
CA THR A 76 7.94 9.56 -24.03
C THR A 76 7.53 8.80 -25.28
N ASN A 77 6.82 7.67 -25.17
CA ASN A 77 6.44 6.87 -26.33
C ASN A 77 5.46 5.76 -25.94
N ARG A 78 4.41 5.57 -26.76
CA ARG A 78 3.41 4.50 -26.57
C ARG A 78 4.00 3.08 -26.62
N LYS A 79 5.01 2.84 -27.44
CA LYS A 79 5.66 1.51 -27.54
C LYS A 79 6.48 1.19 -26.30
N ALA A 80 7.18 2.19 -25.76
CA ALA A 80 7.95 2.05 -24.53
C ALA A 80 7.04 1.80 -23.32
N ARG A 81 5.82 2.34 -23.33
CA ARG A 81 4.83 2.18 -22.26
C ARG A 81 4.52 0.71 -21.95
N LYS A 82 4.31 -0.12 -22.98
CA LYS A 82 4.01 -1.55 -22.78
C LYS A 82 5.19 -2.32 -22.21
N LYS A 83 6.41 -1.90 -22.55
CA LYS A 83 7.63 -2.60 -22.15
C LYS A 83 8.10 -2.23 -20.74
N TYR A 84 7.94 -0.96 -20.34
CA TYR A 84 8.53 -0.43 -19.10
C TYR A 84 7.50 -0.10 -18.01
N LYS A 85 6.22 -0.32 -18.27
CA LYS A 85 5.19 -0.13 -17.26
C LYS A 85 5.42 -1.06 -16.08
N THR A 86 5.50 -0.51 -14.87
CA THR A 86 5.69 -1.29 -13.67
C THR A 86 4.35 -1.63 -13.01
N ASP A 87 4.31 -2.76 -12.32
CA ASP A 87 3.13 -3.26 -11.63
C ASP A 87 3.45 -3.68 -10.20
N TYR A 88 4.37 -2.96 -9.55
CA TYR A 88 4.85 -3.28 -8.22
C TYR A 88 3.74 -3.33 -7.17
N ALA A 89 2.85 -2.34 -7.19
CA ALA A 89 1.72 -2.29 -6.25
C ALA A 89 0.74 -3.44 -6.49
N GLN A 90 0.47 -3.77 -7.76
CA GLN A 90 -0.38 -4.89 -8.12
C GLN A 90 0.19 -6.22 -7.64
N LYS A 91 1.49 -6.43 -7.80
CA LYS A 91 2.16 -7.63 -7.30
C LYS A 91 2.05 -7.75 -5.78
N MET A 92 2.17 -6.64 -5.07
CA MET A 92 1.99 -6.60 -3.62
C MET A 92 0.57 -7.02 -3.23
N LEU A 93 -0.45 -6.54 -3.93
CA LEU A 93 -1.85 -6.90 -3.68
C LEU A 93 -2.15 -8.38 -3.92
N LYS A 94 -1.40 -9.04 -4.79
CA LYS A 94 -1.54 -10.48 -5.03
C LYS A 94 -1.02 -11.33 -3.88
N GLN A 95 -0.17 -10.77 -3.04
CA GLN A 95 0.35 -11.46 -1.86
C GLN A 95 -0.70 -11.45 -0.76
N LYS A 96 -1.17 -12.64 -0.36
CA LYS A 96 -2.25 -12.83 0.59
C LYS A 96 -2.08 -12.05 1.89
N HIS A 97 -0.88 -12.04 2.44
CA HIS A 97 -0.61 -11.40 3.72
C HIS A 97 -0.79 -9.88 3.68
N TYR A 98 -0.27 -9.24 2.63
CA TYR A 98 -0.43 -7.79 2.44
C TYR A 98 -1.87 -7.43 2.12
N ARG A 99 -2.52 -8.21 1.27
CA ARG A 99 -3.90 -7.98 0.86
C ARG A 99 -4.86 -7.99 2.05
N SER A 100 -4.72 -8.95 2.96
CA SER A 100 -5.54 -9.04 4.15
C SER A 100 -5.43 -7.79 5.02
N ILE A 101 -4.22 -7.28 5.19
CA ILE A 101 -3.98 -6.09 6.00
C ILE A 101 -4.51 -4.83 5.31
N LEU A 102 -4.32 -4.69 4.01
CA LEU A 102 -4.81 -3.54 3.26
C LEU A 102 -6.34 -3.46 3.27
N LEU A 103 -7.02 -4.59 3.16
CA LEU A 103 -8.47 -4.65 3.28
C LEU A 103 -8.94 -4.27 4.68
N ALA A 104 -8.22 -4.70 5.72
CA ALA A 104 -8.55 -4.35 7.09
C ALA A 104 -8.33 -2.85 7.38
N VAL A 105 -7.26 -2.26 6.81
CA VAL A 105 -7.01 -0.81 6.91
C VAL A 105 -8.16 -0.02 6.31
N ASP A 106 -8.63 -0.42 5.13
CA ASP A 106 -9.73 0.25 4.45
C ASP A 106 -11.01 0.22 5.30
N LYS A 107 -11.37 -0.95 5.85
CA LYS A 107 -12.53 -1.08 6.73
C LYS A 107 -12.43 -0.19 7.97
N LYS A 108 -11.26 -0.15 8.58
CA LYS A 108 -11.05 0.60 9.81
C LYS A 108 -11.10 2.11 9.58
N ASP A 109 -10.52 2.59 8.49
CA ASP A 109 -10.58 3.99 8.13
C ASP A 109 -12.04 4.43 7.90
N ASN A 110 -12.85 3.57 7.28
CA ASN A 110 -14.25 3.84 7.08
C ASN A 110 -15.04 3.90 8.40
N GLU A 111 -14.72 3.03 9.35
CA GLU A 111 -15.34 3.03 10.67
C GLU A 111 -14.97 4.27 11.48
N GLU A 112 -13.72 4.72 11.39
CA GLU A 112 -13.22 5.88 12.12
C GLU A 112 -13.69 7.20 11.52
N THR A 113 -13.76 7.31 10.20
CA THR A 113 -14.08 8.58 9.52
C THR A 113 -15.55 8.81 9.32
N ASN A 114 -16.39 7.77 9.34
CA ASN A 114 -17.79 7.92 8.99
C ASN A 114 -18.70 6.89 9.66
N GLU A 115 -19.04 7.15 10.89
CA GLU A 115 -20.10 6.39 11.54
C GLU A 115 -21.44 6.48 10.81
N LYS A 116 -21.61 7.49 9.94
CA LYS A 116 -22.86 7.76 9.24
C LYS A 116 -22.93 7.17 7.83
N THR A 117 -21.81 6.93 7.19
CA THR A 117 -21.81 6.32 5.86
C THR A 117 -21.09 4.99 5.93
N GLN A 118 -21.87 3.94 5.86
CA GLN A 118 -21.34 2.58 5.75
C GLN A 118 -20.76 2.30 4.37
N VAL A 119 -20.47 3.34 3.61
CA VAL A 119 -19.90 3.21 2.28
C VAL A 119 -18.39 3.23 2.42
N PRO A 120 -17.68 2.19 1.93
CA PRO A 120 -16.22 2.18 1.92
C PRO A 120 -15.68 3.41 1.21
N ASN A 121 -14.51 3.87 1.62
CA ASN A 121 -13.85 4.98 0.91
C ASN A 121 -13.75 4.61 -0.58
N PRO A 122 -14.45 5.36 -1.47
CA PRO A 122 -14.51 4.95 -2.87
C PRO A 122 -13.17 4.95 -3.57
N GLU A 123 -12.21 5.70 -3.07
CA GLU A 123 -10.86 5.73 -3.65
C GLU A 123 -10.06 4.49 -3.30
N ALA A 124 -10.07 4.05 -2.04
CA ALA A 124 -9.40 2.82 -1.64
C ALA A 124 -10.01 1.61 -2.34
N LEU A 125 -11.34 1.57 -2.47
CA LEU A 125 -12.03 0.53 -3.22
C LEU A 125 -11.66 0.55 -4.70
N LYS A 126 -11.55 1.71 -5.32
CA LYS A 126 -11.09 1.83 -6.70
C LYS A 126 -9.71 1.24 -6.90
N PHE A 127 -8.80 1.49 -5.99
CA PHE A 127 -7.45 0.93 -6.07
C PHE A 127 -7.45 -0.59 -5.95
N ILE A 128 -8.20 -1.13 -5.01
CA ILE A 128 -8.28 -2.57 -4.77
C ILE A 128 -9.03 -3.27 -5.91
N LEU A 129 -10.20 -2.78 -6.30
CA LEU A 129 -11.02 -3.39 -7.35
C LEU A 129 -10.39 -3.29 -8.75
N LYS A 130 -9.71 -2.18 -9.03
CA LYS A 130 -8.98 -1.99 -10.28
C LYS A 130 -7.91 -3.07 -10.48
N TRP A 131 -7.33 -3.56 -9.40
CA TRP A 131 -6.25 -4.55 -9.45
C TRP A 131 -6.76 -5.99 -9.40
N GLU A 132 -7.98 -6.22 -8.96
CA GLU A 132 -8.60 -7.55 -8.94
C GLU A 132 -9.25 -7.93 -10.28
N LEU A 133 -9.60 -6.94 -11.06
CA LEU A 133 -10.18 -7.14 -12.39
C LEU A 133 -9.08 -7.24 -13.45
#